data_032e490bfc04e7f05c31490aa5da956f
#
_entry.id   032e490bfc04e7f05c31490aa5da956f
#
_cell.length_a   1.000
_cell.length_b   1.000
_cell.length_c   1.000
_cell.angle_alpha   90.00
_cell.angle_beta   90.00
_cell.angle_gamma   90.00
#
_symmetry.space_group_name_H-M   'P 1'
#
loop_
_entity.id
_entity.type
_entity.pdbx_description
1 polymer ?
#
loop_
_entity_poly.entity_id
_entity_poly.type
_entity_poly.pdbx_seq_one_letter_code
_entity_poly.pdbx_strand_id
1 'polypeptide(L)'
;MKKQFAVFGLGSFGESIALELQKLGCEVVAVDKDMERVNGIADSVSYAMQADIGDPEFIRSLGTRNLDAVVIAEAESLEASIMAALECKEIGVPNVIAKAKNNRHATVLKKIGVDTIIFPEKEMGVRLAKNLMSASFTDWIALSPAYSCLLYTSPSPRDAH
;
A
#
# COMPACT_ATOMS: atom_id res chain seq x y z
N MET A 1 22.45 4.67 0.43
CA MET A 1 21.46 5.70 0.16
C MET A 1 20.07 5.23 0.57
N LYS A 2 19.31 6.10 1.22
CA LYS A 2 17.98 5.71 1.67
C LYS A 2 17.05 5.54 0.50
N LYS A 3 16.22 4.50 0.55
CA LYS A 3 15.15 4.34 -0.42
C LYS A 3 14.02 5.31 -0.10
N GLN A 4 13.36 5.77 -1.14
CA GLN A 4 12.29 6.75 -1.02
C GLN A 4 11.02 6.20 -1.63
N PHE A 5 9.93 6.27 -0.86
CA PHE A 5 8.66 5.73 -1.28
C PHE A 5 7.55 6.75 -1.02
N ALA A 6 6.54 6.73 -1.87
CA ALA A 6 5.31 7.49 -1.61
C ALA A 6 4.17 6.51 -1.42
N VAL A 7 3.28 6.81 -0.47
CA VAL A 7 2.09 6.00 -0.21
C VAL A 7 0.90 6.92 -0.35
N PHE A 8 0.02 6.60 -1.29
CA PHE A 8 -1.18 7.37 -1.57
C PHE A 8 -2.37 6.65 -0.97
N GLY A 9 -3.07 7.33 -0.06
CA GLY A 9 -4.17 6.73 0.65
C GLY A 9 -3.72 6.18 2.00
N LEU A 10 -4.21 6.80 3.08
CA LEU A 10 -3.76 6.47 4.42
C LEU A 10 -4.88 5.81 5.23
N GLY A 11 -5.63 4.94 4.57
CA GLY A 11 -6.51 4.03 5.28
C GLY A 11 -5.67 2.97 5.97
N SER A 12 -6.32 1.95 6.48
CA SER A 12 -5.64 0.93 7.28
C SER A 12 -4.45 0.31 6.53
N PHE A 13 -4.62 0.00 5.25
CA PHE A 13 -3.57 -0.65 4.47
C PHE A 13 -2.43 0.32 4.19
N GLY A 14 -2.74 1.52 3.68
CA GLY A 14 -1.70 2.49 3.34
C GLY A 14 -0.94 2.98 4.54
N GLU A 15 -1.65 3.22 5.65
CA GLU A 15 -1.00 3.65 6.88
C GLU A 15 0.00 2.60 7.36
N SER A 16 -0.40 1.34 7.33
CA SER A 16 0.49 0.25 7.77
C SER A 16 1.76 0.20 6.93
N ILE A 17 1.62 0.36 5.63
CA ILE A 17 2.78 0.35 4.74
C ILE A 17 3.70 1.52 5.05
N ALA A 18 3.12 2.72 5.18
CA ALA A 18 3.91 3.93 5.40
C ALA A 18 4.70 3.83 6.71
N LEU A 19 4.04 3.38 7.77
CA LEU A 19 4.68 3.27 9.08
C LEU A 19 5.79 2.23 9.07
N GLU A 20 5.56 1.10 8.43
CA GLU A 20 6.57 0.04 8.41
C GLU A 20 7.78 0.43 7.56
N LEU A 21 7.55 1.07 6.41
CA LEU A 21 8.65 1.53 5.59
C LEU A 21 9.52 2.55 6.33
N GLN A 22 8.88 3.46 7.06
CA GLN A 22 9.63 4.45 7.83
C GLN A 22 10.46 3.77 8.91
N LYS A 23 9.89 2.77 9.56
CA LYS A 23 10.55 2.01 10.60
C LYS A 23 11.75 1.24 10.06
N LEU A 24 11.68 0.81 8.80
CA LEU A 24 12.75 0.09 8.15
C LEU A 24 13.86 1.02 7.62
N GLY A 25 13.75 2.31 7.89
CA GLY A 25 14.78 3.27 7.54
C GLY A 25 14.60 3.97 6.21
N CYS A 26 13.45 3.80 5.57
CA CYS A 26 13.17 4.46 4.30
C CYS A 26 12.61 5.86 4.53
N GLU A 27 12.72 6.71 3.50
CA GLU A 27 12.01 7.98 3.52
C GLU A 27 10.63 7.76 2.90
N VAL A 28 9.61 8.21 3.59
CA VAL A 28 8.23 8.00 3.16
C VAL A 28 7.51 9.32 3.00
N VAL A 29 6.87 9.49 1.84
CA VAL A 29 5.93 10.58 1.58
C VAL A 29 4.53 9.97 1.67
N ALA A 30 3.79 10.35 2.70
CA ALA A 30 2.44 9.83 2.93
C ALA A 30 1.43 10.88 2.48
N VAL A 31 0.49 10.49 1.63
CA VAL A 31 -0.44 11.42 1.00
C VAL A 31 -1.88 10.95 1.18
N ASP A 32 -2.75 11.84 1.59
CA ASP A 32 -4.18 11.58 1.63
C ASP A 32 -4.90 12.91 1.47
N LYS A 33 -6.11 12.89 0.95
CA LYS A 33 -6.88 14.13 0.85
C LYS A 33 -7.58 14.45 2.17
N ASP A 34 -7.66 13.50 3.09
CA ASP A 34 -8.27 13.69 4.40
C ASP A 34 -7.19 14.22 5.37
N MET A 35 -7.34 15.47 5.78
CA MET A 35 -6.36 16.10 6.64
C MET A 35 -6.23 15.40 7.99
N GLU A 36 -7.30 14.78 8.48
CA GLU A 36 -7.22 14.03 9.73
C GLU A 36 -6.24 12.88 9.62
N ARG A 37 -6.28 12.17 8.51
CA ARG A 37 -5.35 11.05 8.29
C ARG A 37 -3.93 11.54 8.14
N VAL A 38 -3.75 12.67 7.44
CA VAL A 38 -2.43 13.27 7.28
C VAL A 38 -1.86 13.65 8.63
N ASN A 39 -2.67 14.33 9.46
CA ASN A 39 -2.23 14.76 10.78
C ASN A 39 -1.91 13.58 11.68
N GLY A 40 -2.66 12.47 11.53
CA GLY A 40 -2.46 11.30 12.36
C GLY A 40 -1.15 10.58 12.12
N ILE A 41 -0.53 10.78 10.96
CA ILE A 41 0.71 10.08 10.62
C ILE A 41 1.90 11.04 10.51
N ALA A 42 1.66 12.34 10.57
CA ALA A 42 2.67 13.35 10.24
C ALA A 42 3.96 13.21 11.07
N ASP A 43 3.82 12.86 12.34
CA ASP A 43 4.98 12.76 13.22
C ASP A 43 5.75 11.44 13.04
N SER A 44 5.21 10.51 12.26
CA SER A 44 5.76 9.16 12.15
C SER A 44 6.38 8.87 10.79
N VAL A 45 6.32 9.81 9.86
CA VAL A 45 6.90 9.60 8.52
C VAL A 45 7.73 10.83 8.15
N SER A 46 8.51 10.71 7.08
CA SER A 46 9.39 11.79 6.64
C SER A 46 8.59 13.00 6.18
N TYR A 47 7.56 12.78 5.38
CA TYR A 47 6.70 13.85 4.88
C TYR A 47 5.26 13.38 4.84
N ALA A 48 4.34 14.23 5.26
CA ALA A 48 2.90 13.93 5.17
C ALA A 48 2.24 15.12 4.47
N MET A 49 1.44 14.84 3.45
CA MET A 49 0.85 15.86 2.61
C MET A 49 -0.62 15.63 2.39
N GLN A 50 -1.39 16.71 2.46
CA GLN A 50 -2.79 16.65 2.03
C GLN A 50 -2.83 16.99 0.54
N ALA A 51 -3.33 16.07 -0.26
CA ALA A 51 -3.45 16.28 -1.69
C ALA A 51 -4.43 15.30 -2.30
N ASP A 52 -4.94 15.68 -3.47
CA ASP A 52 -5.79 14.81 -4.27
C ASP A 52 -4.89 14.07 -5.26
N ILE A 53 -4.80 12.76 -5.13
CA ILE A 53 -3.92 11.97 -6.00
C ILE A 53 -4.44 11.91 -7.44
N GLY A 54 -5.70 12.30 -7.66
CA GLY A 54 -6.24 12.41 -9.00
C GLY A 54 -5.82 13.67 -9.72
N ASP A 55 -5.13 14.58 -9.03
CA ASP A 55 -4.66 15.82 -9.63
C ASP A 55 -3.30 15.58 -10.30
N PRO A 56 -3.23 15.66 -11.64
CA PRO A 56 -1.97 15.39 -12.32
C PRO A 56 -0.85 16.32 -11.91
N GLU A 57 -1.17 17.56 -11.58
CA GLU A 57 -0.14 18.52 -11.20
C GLU A 57 0.52 18.15 -9.89
N PHE A 58 -0.26 17.62 -8.94
CA PHE A 58 0.33 17.16 -7.71
C PHE A 58 1.33 16.03 -7.98
N ILE A 59 0.91 15.05 -8.81
CA ILE A 59 1.78 13.91 -9.10
C ILE A 59 3.06 14.40 -9.80
N ARG A 60 2.93 15.31 -10.76
CA ARG A 60 4.09 15.85 -11.45
C ARG A 60 5.05 16.56 -10.51
N SER A 61 4.51 17.19 -9.47
CA SER A 61 5.36 17.88 -8.49
C SER A 61 6.25 16.90 -7.72
N LEU A 62 5.85 15.64 -7.67
CA LEU A 62 6.67 14.61 -7.02
C LEU A 62 7.81 14.14 -7.91
N GLY A 63 7.80 14.52 -9.19
CA GLY A 63 8.83 14.09 -10.14
C GLY A 63 10.23 14.57 -9.80
N THR A 64 10.35 15.61 -8.96
CA THR A 64 11.65 16.09 -8.53
C THR A 64 12.23 15.24 -7.40
N ARG A 65 11.41 14.37 -6.81
CA ARG A 65 11.87 13.44 -5.79
C ARG A 65 12.34 12.16 -6.47
N ASN A 66 13.30 11.52 -5.89
CA ASN A 66 13.85 10.30 -6.45
C ASN A 66 13.11 9.10 -5.87
N LEU A 67 11.83 8.98 -6.20
CA LEU A 67 11.01 7.91 -5.64
C LEU A 67 11.38 6.57 -6.26
N ASP A 68 11.65 5.59 -5.41
CA ASP A 68 11.92 4.23 -5.86
C ASP A 68 10.64 3.49 -6.17
N ALA A 69 9.57 3.81 -5.47
CA ALA A 69 8.25 3.22 -5.75
C ALA A 69 7.15 4.11 -5.20
N VAL A 70 5.96 3.96 -5.79
CA VAL A 70 4.74 4.57 -5.29
C VAL A 70 3.74 3.46 -5.05
N VAL A 71 3.12 3.46 -3.86
CA VAL A 71 2.05 2.53 -3.52
C VAL A 71 0.74 3.31 -3.54
N ILE A 72 -0.15 2.96 -4.46
CA ILE A 72 -1.47 3.57 -4.53
C ILE A 72 -2.40 2.68 -3.73
N ALA A 73 -2.60 3.03 -2.46
CA ALA A 73 -3.38 2.25 -1.52
C ALA A 73 -4.85 2.68 -1.46
N GLU A 74 -5.19 3.70 -2.24
CA GLU A 74 -6.56 4.19 -2.34
C GLU A 74 -7.24 3.54 -3.55
N ALA A 75 -8.40 2.93 -3.35
CA ALA A 75 -9.12 2.28 -4.44
C ALA A 75 -10.60 2.65 -4.47
N GLU A 76 -11.07 3.48 -3.54
CA GLU A 76 -12.49 3.87 -3.54
C GLU A 76 -12.84 4.73 -4.74
N SER A 77 -11.98 5.66 -5.10
CA SER A 77 -12.18 6.44 -6.30
C SER A 77 -11.38 5.79 -7.42
N LEU A 78 -12.07 5.11 -8.33
CA LEU A 78 -11.41 4.48 -9.47
C LEU A 78 -10.71 5.52 -10.32
N GLU A 79 -11.36 6.65 -10.54
CA GLU A 79 -10.79 7.71 -11.36
C GLU A 79 -9.47 8.22 -10.76
N ALA A 80 -9.48 8.55 -9.48
CA ALA A 80 -8.26 9.07 -8.84
C ALA A 80 -7.13 8.05 -8.88
N SER A 81 -7.46 6.79 -8.62
CA SER A 81 -6.48 5.71 -8.64
C SER A 81 -5.86 5.54 -10.03
N ILE A 82 -6.70 5.54 -11.06
CA ILE A 82 -6.25 5.36 -12.44
C ILE A 82 -5.39 6.54 -12.87
N MET A 83 -5.83 7.76 -12.58
CA MET A 83 -5.08 8.95 -12.96
C MET A 83 -3.74 9.01 -12.23
N ALA A 84 -3.73 8.65 -10.94
CA ALA A 84 -2.48 8.62 -10.19
C ALA A 84 -1.50 7.61 -10.80
N ALA A 85 -2.00 6.43 -11.15
CA ALA A 85 -1.15 5.40 -11.74
C ALA A 85 -0.57 5.87 -13.07
N LEU A 86 -1.41 6.47 -13.92
CA LEU A 86 -0.97 6.96 -15.21
C LEU A 86 0.12 8.01 -15.06
N GLU A 87 -0.11 9.00 -14.19
CA GLU A 87 0.87 10.08 -14.03
C GLU A 87 2.16 9.58 -13.39
N CYS A 88 2.07 8.64 -12.45
CA CYS A 88 3.28 8.08 -11.85
C CYS A 88 4.14 7.37 -12.89
N LYS A 89 3.50 6.64 -13.81
CA LYS A 89 4.25 6.00 -14.87
C LYS A 89 4.86 7.05 -15.81
N GLU A 90 4.15 8.12 -16.06
CA GLU A 90 4.64 9.16 -16.97
C GLU A 90 5.82 9.94 -16.41
N ILE A 91 5.86 10.17 -15.10
CA ILE A 91 7.02 10.82 -14.49
C ILE A 91 8.18 9.85 -14.24
N GLY A 92 8.01 8.59 -14.60
CA GLY A 92 9.11 7.63 -14.57
C GLY A 92 9.37 6.92 -13.26
N VAL A 93 8.36 6.82 -12.39
CA VAL A 93 8.53 6.05 -11.15
C VAL A 93 8.83 4.60 -11.51
N PRO A 94 9.95 4.03 -11.03
CA PRO A 94 10.36 2.68 -11.45
C PRO A 94 9.38 1.58 -11.07
N ASN A 95 8.73 1.70 -9.91
CA ASN A 95 7.79 0.68 -9.46
C ASN A 95 6.51 1.33 -8.98
N VAL A 96 5.41 1.01 -9.63
CA VAL A 96 4.09 1.48 -9.21
C VAL A 96 3.28 0.27 -8.77
N ILE A 97 2.88 0.28 -7.52
CA ILE A 97 2.08 -0.78 -6.91
C ILE A 97 0.70 -0.20 -6.63
N ALA A 98 -0.36 -0.88 -7.03
CA ALA A 98 -1.69 -0.35 -6.82
C ALA A 98 -2.62 -1.39 -6.24
N LYS A 99 -3.42 -0.97 -5.27
CA LYS A 99 -4.51 -1.76 -4.76
C LYS A 99 -5.67 -1.67 -5.75
N ALA A 100 -6.24 -2.81 -6.12
CA ALA A 100 -7.37 -2.82 -7.04
C ALA A 100 -8.66 -3.07 -6.27
N LYS A 101 -9.72 -2.39 -6.67
CA LYS A 101 -11.03 -2.57 -6.07
C LYS A 101 -11.71 -3.82 -6.58
N ASN A 102 -11.51 -4.16 -7.85
CA ASN A 102 -12.12 -5.33 -8.46
C ASN A 102 -11.32 -5.70 -9.71
N ASN A 103 -11.75 -6.77 -10.40
CA ASN A 103 -11.01 -7.27 -11.55
C ASN A 103 -10.98 -6.28 -12.72
N ARG A 104 -12.05 -5.51 -12.92
CA ARG A 104 -12.07 -4.51 -13.99
C ARG A 104 -11.08 -3.40 -13.72
N HIS A 105 -11.04 -2.94 -12.47
CA HIS A 105 -10.07 -1.93 -12.05
C HIS A 105 -8.65 -2.45 -12.29
N ALA A 106 -8.40 -3.71 -11.89
CA ALA A 106 -7.09 -4.31 -12.09
C ALA A 106 -6.71 -4.38 -13.57
N THR A 107 -7.68 -4.69 -14.44
CA THR A 107 -7.41 -4.75 -15.88
C THR A 107 -6.96 -3.40 -16.42
N VAL A 108 -7.63 -2.32 -16.01
CA VAL A 108 -7.26 -0.99 -16.45
C VAL A 108 -5.87 -0.63 -15.93
N LEU A 109 -5.61 -0.89 -14.66
CA LEU A 109 -4.29 -0.60 -14.07
C LEU A 109 -3.17 -1.34 -14.80
N LYS A 110 -3.44 -2.59 -15.16
CA LYS A 110 -2.46 -3.40 -15.88
C LYS A 110 -2.16 -2.80 -17.24
N LYS A 111 -3.19 -2.33 -17.95
CA LYS A 111 -3.01 -1.72 -19.27
C LYS A 111 -2.25 -0.42 -19.21
N ILE A 112 -2.35 0.31 -18.09
CA ILE A 112 -1.59 1.53 -17.88
C ILE A 112 -0.11 1.21 -17.68
N GLY A 113 0.20 0.02 -17.21
CA GLY A 113 1.58 -0.37 -16.96
C GLY A 113 1.96 -0.43 -15.51
N VAL A 114 0.97 -0.49 -14.60
CA VAL A 114 1.25 -0.65 -13.18
C VAL A 114 2.03 -1.95 -12.98
N ASP A 115 3.08 -1.87 -12.21
CA ASP A 115 4.03 -2.97 -12.08
C ASP A 115 3.51 -4.10 -11.21
N THR A 116 2.76 -3.79 -10.17
CA THR A 116 2.20 -4.80 -9.27
C THR A 116 0.81 -4.38 -8.86
N ILE A 117 -0.14 -5.29 -8.98
CA ILE A 117 -1.53 -5.03 -8.60
C ILE A 117 -1.86 -5.98 -7.46
N ILE A 118 -2.46 -5.46 -6.40
CA ILE A 118 -2.74 -6.27 -5.21
C ILE A 118 -4.21 -6.14 -4.81
N PHE A 119 -4.70 -7.21 -4.18
CA PHE A 119 -6.03 -7.29 -3.59
C PHE A 119 -5.82 -7.73 -2.13
N PRO A 120 -5.48 -6.79 -1.24
CA PRO A 120 -5.00 -7.18 0.10
C PRO A 120 -5.98 -8.02 0.89
N GLU A 121 -7.27 -7.65 0.89
CA GLU A 121 -8.26 -8.40 1.65
C GLU A 121 -8.48 -9.79 1.08
N LYS A 122 -8.54 -9.90 -0.25
CA LYS A 122 -8.74 -11.18 -0.91
C LYS A 122 -7.54 -12.10 -0.68
N GLU A 123 -6.34 -11.56 -0.81
CA GLU A 123 -5.12 -12.35 -0.64
C GLU A 123 -4.97 -12.82 0.79
N MET A 124 -5.28 -11.95 1.75
CA MET A 124 -5.21 -12.32 3.16
C MET A 124 -6.30 -13.35 3.49
N GLY A 125 -7.50 -13.19 2.91
CA GLY A 125 -8.57 -14.16 3.12
C GLY A 125 -8.21 -15.54 2.63
N VAL A 126 -7.61 -15.62 1.44
CA VAL A 126 -7.16 -16.89 0.89
C VAL A 126 -6.10 -17.52 1.77
N ARG A 127 -5.16 -16.70 2.25
CA ARG A 127 -4.09 -17.19 3.12
C ARG A 127 -4.66 -17.73 4.43
N LEU A 128 -5.60 -17.00 5.03
CA LEU A 128 -6.22 -17.45 6.28
C LEU A 128 -6.96 -18.78 6.07
N ALA A 129 -7.72 -18.86 4.98
CA ALA A 129 -8.47 -20.09 4.69
C ALA A 129 -7.53 -21.30 4.55
N LYS A 130 -6.42 -21.11 3.85
CA LYS A 130 -5.44 -22.19 3.69
C LYS A 130 -4.82 -22.59 5.01
N ASN A 131 -4.54 -21.61 5.86
CA ASN A 131 -3.97 -21.89 7.19
C ASN A 131 -4.96 -22.65 8.07
N LEU A 132 -6.24 -22.31 7.98
CA LEU A 132 -7.26 -23.00 8.76
C LEU A 132 -7.40 -24.47 8.38
N MET A 133 -7.14 -24.79 7.12
CA MET A 133 -7.24 -26.16 6.64
C MET A 133 -5.96 -26.96 6.78
N SER A 134 -4.88 -26.31 7.22
CA SER A 134 -3.61 -27.02 7.32
C SER A 134 -3.54 -27.82 8.61
N ALA A 135 -2.63 -28.79 8.62
CA ALA A 135 -2.40 -29.61 9.81
C ALA A 135 -1.83 -28.79 10.97
N SER A 136 -1.31 -27.63 10.66
CA SER A 136 -0.71 -26.75 11.65
C SER A 136 -1.67 -25.67 12.17
N PHE A 137 -2.96 -25.83 11.90
CA PHE A 137 -3.94 -24.83 12.33
C PHE A 137 -3.82 -24.49 13.79
N THR A 138 -3.76 -25.50 14.66
CA THR A 138 -3.65 -25.27 16.09
C THR A 138 -2.37 -24.53 16.44
N ASP A 139 -1.27 -24.93 15.82
CA ASP A 139 0.01 -24.27 16.04
C ASP A 139 -0.02 -22.83 15.57
N TRP A 140 -0.63 -22.57 14.42
CA TRP A 140 -0.72 -21.23 13.87
C TRP A 140 -1.47 -20.32 14.83
N ILE A 141 -2.59 -20.78 15.37
CA ILE A 141 -3.38 -20.01 16.32
C ILE A 141 -2.58 -19.74 17.58
N ALA A 142 -1.86 -20.75 18.08
CA ALA A 142 -1.08 -20.61 19.32
C ALA A 142 0.09 -19.66 19.13
N LEU A 143 0.71 -19.66 17.94
CA LEU A 143 1.87 -18.82 17.70
C LEU A 143 1.52 -17.38 17.39
N SER A 144 0.27 -17.10 17.05
CA SER A 144 -0.11 -15.79 16.58
C SER A 144 -1.33 -15.23 17.27
N PRO A 145 -1.31 -15.14 18.59
CA PRO A 145 -2.49 -14.62 19.28
C PRO A 145 -2.80 -13.19 18.85
N ALA A 146 -1.81 -12.40 18.54
CA ALA A 146 -2.04 -11.07 18.02
C ALA A 146 -2.67 -11.12 16.65
N TYR A 147 -2.33 -12.11 15.85
CA TYR A 147 -2.92 -12.29 14.54
C TYR A 147 -4.36 -12.68 14.65
N SER A 148 -4.71 -13.46 15.65
CA SER A 148 -6.09 -13.87 15.80
C SER A 148 -6.98 -12.65 15.98
N CYS A 149 -6.42 -11.56 16.40
CA CYS A 149 -7.18 -10.36 16.51
C CYS A 149 -7.18 -9.57 15.25
N LEU A 150 -6.09 -9.56 14.51
CA LEU A 150 -6.09 -8.79 13.39
C LEU A 150 -5.61 -9.40 12.27
N LEU A 151 -5.11 -10.44 12.42
CA LEU A 151 -4.63 -11.10 11.35
C LEU A 151 -3.68 -10.44 10.73
N TYR A 152 -2.82 -10.18 10.97
CA TYR A 152 -1.97 -9.68 10.34
C TYR A 152 -0.92 -10.30 10.03
N THR A 153 -0.28 -10.77 9.74
CA THR A 153 0.47 -11.35 9.31
C THR A 153 1.51 -11.73 9.18
N SER A 154 2.23 -12.30 9.37
CA SER A 154 2.95 -12.87 9.29
C SER A 154 3.39 -13.82 9.15
N PRO A 155 4.00 -14.57 9.25
CA PRO A 155 4.19 -15.55 9.03
C PRO A 155 4.26 -16.49 9.20
N SER A 156 4.17 -16.93 9.21
CA SER A 156 4.05 -17.69 9.51
C SER A 156 4.50 -18.47 9.79
N PRO A 157 4.82 -18.85 10.35
CA PRO A 157 5.58 -19.38 10.64
C PRO A 157 5.80 -20.33 10.09
N ARG A 158 5.82 -20.75 9.75
CA ARG A 158 6.10 -21.38 9.22
C ARG A 158 6.08 -20.98 8.39
N ASP A 159 5.93 -20.44 8.35
CA ASP A 159 5.98 -19.66 7.79
C ASP A 159 6.08 -18.82 7.98
N ALA A 160 6.02 -19.16 8.29
CA ALA A 160 6.09 -18.51 8.66
C ALA A 160 6.21 -18.14 8.95
N HIS A 161 6.24 -18.25 8.97
CA HIS A 161 6.28 -17.93 9.35
C HIS A 161 6.60 -17.75 9.16
#